data_1308c85e2a4fd05b869c691ac74145e8
#
_entry.id   1308c85e2a4fd05b869c691ac74145e8
#
_cell.length_a   1.000
_cell.length_b   1.000
_cell.length_c   1.000
_cell.angle_alpha   90.00
_cell.angle_beta   90.00
_cell.angle_gamma   90.00
#
_symmetry.space_group_name_H-M   'P 1'
#
loop_
_entity.id
_entity.type
_entity.pdbx_description
1 polymer ?
#
loop_
_entity_poly.entity_id
_entity_poly.type
_entity_poly.pdbx_seq_one_letter_code
_entity_poly.pdbx_strand_id
1 'polypeptide(L)'
;SIINLLSGFGLRRKEELLNYIHQANHADLLTEWNDIEARHVPSSEENFLYYVLKKYANSPEGKAIAKDRAADEGTSGLYRINSLADGFEVDTQVFDLKRLRPDWLDPRLRVEGIESLSKSDAVILNIDYPLGFAAYLILSQIASRVGEVRGVYVIGKAATLNGVVGDVLIPTVIHDDQSRNTYLFNNCFAARDVTPHLVYGTALDNQKA
;
A
#
# COMPACT_ATOMS: atom_id res chain seq x y z
N SER A 1 -0.92 2.10 3.19
CA SER A 1 -1.61 2.27 1.89
C SER A 1 -0.58 2.64 0.82
N ILE A 2 -0.66 2.02 -0.36
CA ILE A 2 0.27 2.28 -1.48
C ILE A 2 0.33 3.77 -1.81
N ILE A 3 -0.80 4.45 -1.85
CA ILE A 3 -0.84 5.89 -2.16
C ILE A 3 -0.06 6.76 -1.15
N ASN A 4 0.06 6.33 0.11
CA ASN A 4 0.90 7.04 1.08
C ASN A 4 2.38 6.93 0.72
N LEU A 5 2.80 5.74 0.27
CA LEU A 5 4.18 5.49 -0.15
C LEU A 5 4.54 6.26 -1.42
N LEU A 6 3.58 6.40 -2.33
CA LEU A 6 3.79 7.10 -3.61
C LEU A 6 3.70 8.62 -3.48
N SER A 7 2.91 9.15 -2.55
CA SER A 7 2.79 10.59 -2.32
C SER A 7 3.81 11.14 -1.33
N GLY A 8 4.23 10.34 -0.34
CA GLY A 8 5.05 10.82 0.78
C GLY A 8 4.45 12.00 1.54
N PHE A 9 3.14 12.27 1.37
CA PHE A 9 2.50 13.48 1.91
C PHE A 9 2.66 13.59 3.42
N GLY A 10 2.45 12.49 4.16
CA GLY A 10 2.64 12.48 5.62
C GLY A 10 4.06 12.82 6.05
N LEU A 11 5.06 12.35 5.30
CA LEU A 11 6.47 12.62 5.60
C LEU A 11 6.81 14.09 5.37
N ARG A 12 6.29 14.70 4.30
CA ARG A 12 6.49 16.12 3.99
C ARG A 12 5.75 17.07 4.95
N ARG A 13 4.78 16.55 5.70
CA ARG A 13 4.02 17.29 6.72
C ARG A 13 4.35 16.85 8.15
N LYS A 14 5.53 16.26 8.37
CA LYS A 14 5.97 15.73 9.68
C LYS A 14 5.74 16.73 10.81
N GLU A 15 6.22 17.95 10.67
CA GLU A 15 6.11 18.98 11.73
C GLU A 15 4.65 19.30 12.06
N GLU A 16 3.78 19.42 11.05
CA GLU A 16 2.35 19.68 11.25
C GLU A 16 1.67 18.53 11.98
N LEU A 17 2.01 17.28 11.61
CA LEU A 17 1.46 16.08 12.25
C LEU A 17 1.92 15.92 13.70
N LEU A 18 3.18 16.22 13.99
CA LEU A 18 3.70 16.20 15.35
C LEU A 18 3.07 17.31 16.20
N ASN A 19 2.89 18.51 15.66
CA ASN A 19 2.19 19.59 16.34
C ASN A 19 0.73 19.18 16.68
N TYR A 20 0.04 18.51 15.77
CA TYR A 20 -1.31 18.00 16.02
C TYR A 20 -1.35 17.06 17.23
N ILE A 21 -0.46 16.06 17.32
CA ILE A 21 -0.47 15.13 18.47
C ILE A 21 -0.11 15.81 19.79
N HIS A 22 0.74 16.86 19.76
CA HIS A 22 1.06 17.66 20.94
C HIS A 22 -0.14 18.50 21.38
N GLN A 23 -0.77 19.23 20.47
CA GLN A 23 -1.88 20.14 20.79
C GLN A 23 -3.13 19.37 21.23
N ALA A 24 -3.43 18.25 20.61
CA ALA A 24 -4.56 17.39 20.96
C ALA A 24 -4.27 16.50 22.19
N ASN A 25 -3.08 16.61 22.79
CA ASN A 25 -2.64 15.84 23.96
C ASN A 25 -2.86 14.33 23.82
N HIS A 26 -2.53 13.79 22.65
CA HIS A 26 -2.60 12.35 22.38
C HIS A 26 -1.44 11.62 23.05
N ALA A 27 -1.53 11.39 24.37
CA ALA A 27 -0.45 10.83 25.18
C ALA A 27 0.11 9.51 24.64
N ASP A 28 -0.76 8.62 24.15
CA ASP A 28 -0.34 7.34 23.58
C ASP A 28 0.52 7.52 22.32
N LEU A 29 0.14 8.46 21.45
CA LEU A 29 0.90 8.75 20.22
C LEU A 29 2.23 9.46 20.54
N LEU A 30 2.26 10.31 21.55
CA LEU A 30 3.49 10.95 21.99
C LEU A 30 4.48 9.93 22.55
N THR A 31 3.98 8.99 23.34
CA THR A 31 4.80 7.90 23.87
C THR A 31 5.36 7.03 22.74
N GLU A 32 4.50 6.62 21.80
CA GLU A 32 4.92 5.82 20.63
C GLU A 32 5.96 6.57 19.79
N TRP A 33 5.76 7.88 19.57
CA TRP A 33 6.73 8.71 18.84
C TRP A 33 8.10 8.74 19.54
N ASN A 34 8.12 8.97 20.83
CA ASN A 34 9.37 8.99 21.62
C ASN A 34 10.09 7.63 21.56
N ASP A 35 9.34 6.54 21.61
CA ASP A 35 9.90 5.18 21.51
C ASP A 35 10.49 4.90 20.12
N ILE A 36 9.86 5.42 19.06
CA ILE A 36 10.38 5.33 17.68
C ILE A 36 11.68 6.14 17.56
N GLU A 37 11.70 7.39 18.03
CA GLU A 37 12.91 8.23 18.01
C GLU A 37 14.06 7.62 18.81
N ALA A 38 13.76 7.04 19.96
CA ALA A 38 14.71 6.32 20.80
C ALA A 38 15.11 4.93 20.25
N ARG A 39 14.47 4.47 19.17
CA ARG A 39 14.64 3.12 18.58
C ARG A 39 14.34 1.98 19.56
N HIS A 40 13.41 2.19 20.46
CA HIS A 40 12.98 1.17 21.43
C HIS A 40 11.98 0.18 20.83
N VAL A 41 11.34 0.54 19.73
CA VAL A 41 10.33 -0.27 19.03
C VAL A 41 10.69 -0.46 17.55
N PRO A 42 10.25 -1.56 16.93
CA PRO A 42 10.51 -1.83 15.51
C PRO A 42 9.67 -1.00 14.54
N SER A 43 8.74 -0.19 15.04
CA SER A 43 7.89 0.66 14.20
C SER A 43 8.72 1.70 13.45
N SER A 44 8.37 1.96 12.20
CA SER A 44 9.04 2.98 11.41
C SER A 44 8.37 4.34 11.57
N GLU A 45 9.17 5.40 11.52
CA GLU A 45 8.71 6.79 11.52
C GLU A 45 7.66 7.02 10.42
N GLU A 46 7.90 6.49 9.22
CA GLU A 46 7.01 6.67 8.07
C GLU A 46 5.62 6.07 8.35
N ASN A 47 5.58 4.85 8.88
CA ASN A 47 4.30 4.19 9.18
C ASN A 47 3.54 4.94 10.27
N PHE A 48 4.23 5.42 11.28
CA PHE A 48 3.65 6.25 12.33
C PHE A 48 3.04 7.54 11.77
N LEU A 49 3.80 8.29 10.96
CA LEU A 49 3.31 9.53 10.35
C LEU A 49 2.11 9.29 9.42
N TYR A 50 2.06 8.18 8.69
CA TYR A 50 0.89 7.82 7.89
C TYR A 50 -0.34 7.50 8.75
N TYR A 51 -0.13 6.90 9.90
CA TYR A 51 -1.21 6.65 10.85
C TYR A 51 -1.73 7.94 11.46
N VAL A 52 -0.84 8.83 11.91
CA VAL A 52 -1.21 10.15 12.43
C VAL A 52 -1.93 10.98 11.37
N LEU A 53 -1.44 10.99 10.13
CA LEU A 53 -2.11 11.66 9.01
C LEU A 53 -3.54 11.18 8.84
N LYS A 54 -3.78 9.86 8.90
CA LYS A 54 -5.13 9.31 8.81
C LYS A 54 -6.02 9.79 9.94
N LYS A 55 -5.51 9.80 11.18
CA LYS A 55 -6.23 10.31 12.34
C LYS A 55 -6.56 11.80 12.19
N TYR A 56 -5.57 12.60 11.85
CA TYR A 56 -5.73 14.05 11.70
C TYR A 56 -6.71 14.40 10.58
N ALA A 57 -6.56 13.82 9.41
CA ALA A 57 -7.45 14.06 8.27
C ALA A 57 -8.93 13.72 8.55
N ASN A 58 -9.21 12.83 9.50
CA ASN A 58 -10.56 12.46 9.93
C ASN A 58 -11.07 13.28 11.11
N SER A 59 -10.25 14.17 11.68
CA SER A 59 -10.67 15.07 12.74
C SER A 59 -11.35 16.33 12.17
N PRO A 60 -12.17 17.04 12.95
CA PRO A 60 -12.78 18.29 12.52
C PRO A 60 -11.75 19.34 12.07
N GLU A 61 -10.61 19.39 12.74
CA GLU A 61 -9.50 20.32 12.49
C GLU A 61 -8.70 19.93 11.24
N GLY A 62 -8.71 18.65 10.88
CA GLY A 62 -7.92 18.09 9.79
C GLY A 62 -8.51 18.25 8.39
N LYS A 63 -9.65 18.93 8.23
CA LYS A 63 -10.29 19.12 6.91
C LYS A 63 -9.40 19.84 5.91
N ALA A 64 -8.58 20.78 6.36
CA ALA A 64 -7.64 21.51 5.51
C ALA A 64 -6.56 20.57 4.96
N ILE A 65 -5.92 19.78 5.81
CA ILE A 65 -4.86 18.85 5.39
C ILE A 65 -5.42 17.76 4.45
N ALA A 66 -6.66 17.33 4.62
CA ALA A 66 -7.31 16.40 3.71
C ALA A 66 -7.48 16.97 2.31
N LYS A 67 -7.85 18.27 2.22
CA LYS A 67 -7.97 18.99 0.95
C LYS A 67 -6.61 19.19 0.28
N ASP A 68 -5.62 19.61 1.04
CA ASP A 68 -4.25 19.79 0.56
C ASP A 68 -3.68 18.48 0.03
N ARG A 69 -3.92 17.40 0.75
CA ARG A 69 -3.53 16.06 0.34
C ARG A 69 -4.15 15.66 -0.99
N ALA A 70 -5.44 15.88 -1.17
CA ALA A 70 -6.13 15.54 -2.42
C ALA A 70 -5.57 16.35 -3.61
N ALA A 71 -5.26 17.64 -3.40
CA ALA A 71 -4.65 18.48 -4.40
C ALA A 71 -3.24 18.01 -4.78
N ASP A 72 -2.40 17.70 -3.79
CA ASP A 72 -1.05 17.16 -3.98
C ASP A 72 -1.07 15.82 -4.73
N GLU A 73 -1.91 14.90 -4.30
CA GLU A 73 -2.06 13.59 -4.94
C GLU A 73 -2.48 13.77 -6.41
N GLY A 74 -3.45 14.61 -6.70
CA GLY A 74 -3.90 14.90 -8.07
C GLY A 74 -2.81 15.48 -8.97
N THR A 75 -1.98 16.38 -8.45
CA THR A 75 -0.86 16.95 -9.22
C THR A 75 0.23 15.95 -9.54
N SER A 76 0.41 14.93 -8.70
CA SER A 76 1.39 13.85 -8.89
C SER A 76 0.82 12.59 -9.54
N GLY A 77 -0.37 12.69 -10.15
CA GLY A 77 -0.96 11.56 -10.90
C GLY A 77 -1.54 10.46 -10.01
N LEU A 78 -1.89 10.79 -8.77
CA LEU A 78 -2.48 9.87 -7.81
C LEU A 78 -3.96 10.21 -7.63
N TYR A 79 -4.84 9.29 -7.97
CA TYR A 79 -6.28 9.51 -7.92
C TYR A 79 -6.96 8.49 -7.03
N ARG A 80 -7.96 8.94 -6.28
CA ARG A 80 -8.84 8.09 -5.49
C ARG A 80 -10.22 8.11 -6.11
N ILE A 81 -10.76 6.93 -6.34
CA ILE A 81 -12.15 6.71 -6.75
C ILE A 81 -12.83 6.08 -5.55
N ASN A 82 -13.72 6.84 -4.93
CA ASN A 82 -14.41 6.39 -3.73
C ASN A 82 -15.73 5.72 -4.14
N SER A 83 -15.91 4.46 -3.73
CA SER A 83 -17.08 3.65 -4.06
C SER A 83 -18.40 4.33 -3.70
N LEU A 84 -18.50 4.94 -2.52
CA LEU A 84 -19.72 5.60 -2.05
C LEU A 84 -20.02 6.91 -2.78
N ALA A 85 -18.98 7.70 -3.10
CA ALA A 85 -19.14 9.01 -3.73
C ALA A 85 -19.32 8.91 -5.25
N ASP A 86 -18.64 7.94 -5.88
CA ASP A 86 -18.55 7.83 -7.33
C ASP A 86 -19.42 6.70 -7.92
N GLY A 87 -20.19 6.00 -7.07
CA GLY A 87 -21.13 4.95 -7.50
C GLY A 87 -20.48 3.64 -7.92
N PHE A 88 -19.26 3.36 -7.46
CA PHE A 88 -18.57 2.10 -7.69
C PHE A 88 -18.78 1.12 -6.53
N GLU A 89 -18.63 -0.17 -6.79
CA GLU A 89 -18.79 -1.19 -5.75
C GLU A 89 -17.59 -1.30 -4.81
N VAL A 90 -16.39 -0.89 -5.26
CA VAL A 90 -15.13 -0.98 -4.52
C VAL A 90 -14.30 0.28 -4.67
N ASP A 91 -13.60 0.65 -3.62
CA ASP A 91 -12.66 1.76 -3.65
C ASP A 91 -11.49 1.41 -4.57
N THR A 92 -11.09 2.36 -5.39
CA THR A 92 -10.02 2.18 -6.37
C THR A 92 -9.05 3.35 -6.30
N GLN A 93 -7.79 3.06 -6.51
CA GLN A 93 -6.74 4.08 -6.64
C GLN A 93 -6.07 3.90 -8.00
N VAL A 94 -5.84 5.01 -8.67
CA VAL A 94 -5.20 5.05 -9.99
C VAL A 94 -3.90 5.82 -9.89
N PHE A 95 -2.81 5.24 -10.36
CA PHE A 95 -1.48 5.84 -10.31
C PHE A 95 -0.92 5.97 -11.72
N ASP A 96 -0.81 7.20 -12.20
CA ASP A 96 -0.15 7.54 -13.47
C ASP A 96 1.36 7.65 -13.21
N LEU A 97 2.11 6.63 -13.62
CA LEU A 97 3.56 6.54 -13.33
C LEU A 97 4.34 7.71 -13.93
N LYS A 98 3.93 8.21 -15.08
CA LYS A 98 4.58 9.34 -15.75
C LYS A 98 4.54 10.63 -14.94
N ARG A 99 3.52 10.79 -14.10
CA ARG A 99 3.31 11.99 -13.27
C ARG A 99 3.85 11.85 -11.86
N LEU A 100 4.30 10.66 -11.48
CA LEU A 100 4.90 10.47 -10.15
C LEU A 100 6.12 11.37 -9.98
N ARG A 101 6.29 11.81 -8.75
CA ARG A 101 7.44 12.64 -8.35
C ARG A 101 8.39 11.77 -7.51
N PRO A 102 9.54 11.37 -8.06
CA PRO A 102 10.48 10.49 -7.37
C PRO A 102 10.98 11.06 -6.03
N ASP A 103 11.12 12.37 -5.95
CA ASP A 103 11.52 13.11 -4.75
C ASP A 103 10.46 13.10 -3.63
N TRP A 104 9.20 12.82 -3.97
CA TRP A 104 8.09 12.72 -3.02
C TRP A 104 7.86 11.31 -2.50
N LEU A 105 8.39 10.31 -3.18
CA LEU A 105 8.22 8.91 -2.77
C LEU A 105 8.75 8.68 -1.35
N ASP A 106 8.12 7.73 -0.68
CA ASP A 106 8.66 7.19 0.57
C ASP A 106 10.13 6.78 0.39
N PRO A 107 11.03 7.10 1.32
CA PRO A 107 12.46 6.77 1.20
C PRO A 107 12.72 5.29 0.89
N ARG A 108 11.87 4.39 1.36
CA ARG A 108 11.98 2.94 1.13
C ARG A 108 11.74 2.54 -0.33
N LEU A 109 11.10 3.40 -1.13
CA LEU A 109 10.88 3.19 -2.56
C LEU A 109 11.93 3.87 -3.44
N ARG A 110 12.82 4.67 -2.87
CA ARG A 110 13.84 5.40 -3.62
C ARG A 110 15.00 4.48 -3.95
N VAL A 111 14.87 3.76 -5.04
CA VAL A 111 15.90 2.87 -5.58
C VAL A 111 16.56 3.51 -6.80
N GLU A 112 17.77 3.04 -7.15
CA GLU A 112 18.46 3.46 -8.36
C GLU A 112 17.60 3.24 -9.61
N GLY A 113 17.51 4.25 -10.46
CA GLY A 113 16.72 4.20 -11.70
C GLY A 113 15.24 4.52 -11.54
N ILE A 114 14.79 4.89 -10.33
CA ILE A 114 13.38 5.24 -10.06
C ILE A 114 12.89 6.39 -10.95
N GLU A 115 13.77 7.29 -11.38
CA GLU A 115 13.48 8.41 -12.27
C GLU A 115 12.97 7.95 -13.63
N SER A 116 13.25 6.71 -14.01
CA SER A 116 12.75 6.12 -15.27
C SER A 116 11.23 5.98 -15.28
N LEU A 117 10.55 5.97 -14.14
CA LEU A 117 9.09 5.95 -14.06
C LEU A 117 8.46 7.14 -14.78
N SER A 118 9.09 8.29 -14.77
CA SER A 118 8.60 9.50 -15.49
C SER A 118 8.55 9.32 -17.01
N LYS A 119 9.22 8.30 -17.55
CA LYS A 119 9.22 7.93 -18.98
C LYS A 119 8.18 6.85 -19.30
N SER A 120 7.57 6.26 -18.27
CA SER A 120 6.58 5.19 -18.44
C SER A 120 5.20 5.78 -18.71
N ASP A 121 4.47 5.21 -19.64
CA ASP A 121 3.05 5.47 -19.89
C ASP A 121 2.13 4.48 -19.16
N ALA A 122 2.70 3.63 -18.30
CA ALA A 122 1.95 2.66 -17.55
C ALA A 122 1.14 3.32 -16.42
N VAL A 123 0.00 2.71 -16.16
CA VAL A 123 -0.91 3.08 -15.07
C VAL A 123 -1.08 1.87 -14.14
N ILE A 124 -1.02 2.10 -12.85
CA ILE A 124 -1.34 1.09 -11.85
C ILE A 124 -2.74 1.33 -11.33
N LEU A 125 -3.55 0.27 -11.32
CA LEU A 125 -4.85 0.24 -10.65
C LEU A 125 -4.70 -0.56 -9.35
N ASN A 126 -4.94 0.07 -8.23
CA ASN A 126 -5.05 -0.61 -6.94
C ASN A 126 -6.53 -0.67 -6.56
N ILE A 127 -7.08 -1.87 -6.54
CA ILE A 127 -8.50 -2.13 -6.29
C ILE A 127 -8.61 -2.75 -4.91
N ASP A 128 -9.37 -2.11 -4.02
CA ASP A 128 -9.46 -2.52 -2.64
C ASP A 128 -10.51 -3.62 -2.47
N TYR A 129 -10.06 -4.77 -2.05
CA TYR A 129 -10.87 -5.91 -1.64
C TYR A 129 -11.94 -6.43 -2.63
N PRO A 130 -11.69 -6.54 -3.93
CA PRO A 130 -12.62 -7.26 -4.80
C PRO A 130 -12.52 -8.76 -4.49
N LEU A 131 -13.63 -9.37 -4.16
CA LEU A 131 -13.67 -10.80 -3.78
C LEU A 131 -14.38 -11.65 -4.83
N GLY A 132 -13.89 -12.87 -4.99
CA GLY A 132 -14.55 -13.92 -5.77
C GLY A 132 -14.93 -13.48 -7.19
N PHE A 133 -16.20 -13.59 -7.52
CA PHE A 133 -16.71 -13.29 -8.86
C PHE A 133 -16.57 -11.81 -9.25
N ALA A 134 -16.65 -10.90 -8.29
CA ALA A 134 -16.44 -9.46 -8.54
C ALA A 134 -15.01 -9.19 -9.02
N ALA A 135 -14.01 -9.82 -8.40
CA ALA A 135 -12.61 -9.71 -8.85
C ALA A 135 -12.43 -10.20 -10.29
N TYR A 136 -13.04 -11.33 -10.64
CA TYR A 136 -13.01 -11.87 -12.00
C TYR A 136 -13.64 -10.91 -13.00
N LEU A 137 -14.83 -10.37 -12.71
CA LEU A 137 -15.53 -9.43 -13.60
C LEU A 137 -14.73 -8.15 -13.81
N ILE A 138 -14.19 -7.57 -12.74
CA ILE A 138 -13.38 -6.34 -12.82
C ILE A 138 -12.14 -6.59 -13.68
N LEU A 139 -11.40 -7.66 -13.43
CA LEU A 139 -10.21 -8.00 -14.21
C LEU A 139 -10.55 -8.25 -15.68
N SER A 140 -11.64 -8.95 -15.96
CA SER A 140 -12.11 -9.23 -17.32
C SER A 140 -12.47 -7.91 -18.06
N GLN A 141 -13.14 -6.99 -17.39
CA GLN A 141 -13.49 -5.68 -17.95
C GLN A 141 -12.25 -4.83 -18.23
N ILE A 142 -11.28 -4.83 -17.31
CA ILE A 142 -10.02 -4.12 -17.52
C ILE A 142 -9.30 -4.72 -18.73
N ALA A 143 -9.07 -6.04 -18.74
CA ALA A 143 -8.35 -6.72 -19.81
C ALA A 143 -8.98 -6.54 -21.21
N SER A 144 -10.30 -6.38 -21.26
CA SER A 144 -11.01 -6.15 -22.54
C SER A 144 -10.93 -4.72 -23.06
N ARG A 145 -10.50 -3.76 -22.24
CA ARG A 145 -10.52 -2.32 -22.55
C ARG A 145 -9.17 -1.65 -22.61
N VAL A 146 -8.13 -2.28 -22.05
CA VAL A 146 -6.75 -1.78 -22.09
C VAL A 146 -5.97 -2.51 -23.18
N GLY A 147 -4.96 -1.83 -23.75
CA GLY A 147 -4.12 -2.42 -24.79
C GLY A 147 -3.25 -3.57 -24.28
N GLU A 148 -2.77 -3.48 -23.05
CA GLU A 148 -1.89 -4.48 -22.45
C GLU A 148 -2.05 -4.48 -20.91
N VAL A 149 -2.16 -5.68 -20.34
CA VAL A 149 -2.05 -5.91 -18.89
C VAL A 149 -0.66 -6.48 -18.62
N ARG A 150 0.25 -5.66 -18.08
CA ARG A 150 1.65 -6.05 -17.86
C ARG A 150 1.86 -6.91 -16.63
N GLY A 151 0.96 -6.84 -15.65
CA GLY A 151 1.05 -7.64 -14.44
C GLY A 151 -0.22 -7.55 -13.59
N VAL A 152 -0.46 -8.59 -12.84
CA VAL A 152 -1.52 -8.65 -11.84
C VAL A 152 -0.90 -9.10 -10.53
N TYR A 153 -1.03 -8.28 -9.51
CA TYR A 153 -0.54 -8.55 -8.16
C TYR A 153 -1.71 -8.75 -7.23
N VAL A 154 -1.85 -9.94 -6.69
CA VAL A 154 -2.92 -10.28 -5.75
C VAL A 154 -2.35 -10.29 -4.34
N ILE A 155 -2.87 -9.43 -3.49
CA ILE A 155 -2.48 -9.31 -2.08
C ILE A 155 -3.73 -9.50 -1.24
N GLY A 156 -3.70 -10.43 -0.33
CA GLY A 156 -4.85 -10.74 0.51
C GLY A 156 -4.47 -11.22 1.89
N LYS A 157 -5.46 -11.50 2.70
CA LYS A 157 -5.27 -12.16 3.99
C LYS A 157 -5.17 -13.67 3.77
N ALA A 158 -4.26 -14.29 4.49
CA ALA A 158 -4.16 -15.74 4.56
C ALA A 158 -4.33 -16.20 6.00
N ALA A 159 -4.91 -17.39 6.18
CA ALA A 159 -4.86 -18.13 7.43
C ALA A 159 -3.90 -19.31 7.24
N THR A 160 -3.05 -19.56 8.20
CA THR A 160 -2.08 -20.65 8.16
C THR A 160 -1.96 -21.31 9.53
N LEU A 161 -1.71 -22.61 9.53
CA LEU A 161 -1.49 -23.37 10.76
C LEU A 161 -0.03 -23.26 11.26
N ASN A 162 0.89 -22.89 10.37
CA ASN A 162 2.33 -22.90 10.62
C ASN A 162 2.97 -21.51 10.69
N GLY A 163 2.16 -20.45 10.56
CA GLY A 163 2.64 -19.08 10.59
C GLY A 163 2.09 -18.29 11.78
N VAL A 164 2.62 -17.10 11.94
CA VAL A 164 2.17 -16.12 12.93
C VAL A 164 1.67 -14.86 12.24
N VAL A 165 0.96 -14.01 12.97
CA VAL A 165 0.47 -12.73 12.43
C VAL A 165 1.66 -11.86 12.00
N GLY A 166 1.65 -11.46 10.74
CA GLY A 166 2.74 -10.70 10.11
C GLY A 166 3.55 -11.50 9.09
N ASP A 167 3.44 -12.81 9.09
CA ASP A 167 4.08 -13.63 8.05
C ASP A 167 3.46 -13.40 6.68
N VAL A 168 4.29 -13.38 5.65
CA VAL A 168 3.90 -13.22 4.27
C VAL A 168 4.06 -14.55 3.52
N LEU A 169 2.97 -15.05 2.96
CA LEU A 169 2.92 -16.29 2.19
C LEU A 169 2.98 -15.94 0.69
N ILE A 170 3.90 -16.56 -0.04
CA ILE A 170 4.03 -16.44 -1.50
C ILE A 170 3.72 -17.82 -2.10
N PRO A 171 2.43 -18.15 -2.35
CA PRO A 171 2.05 -19.46 -2.81
C PRO A 171 2.43 -19.65 -4.28
N THR A 172 2.91 -20.82 -4.63
CA THR A 172 3.14 -21.27 -6.01
C THR A 172 2.12 -22.29 -6.47
N VAL A 173 1.42 -22.89 -5.52
CA VAL A 173 0.35 -23.86 -5.76
C VAL A 173 -0.83 -23.53 -4.88
N ILE A 174 -2.01 -23.44 -5.46
CA ILE A 174 -3.27 -23.29 -4.73
C ILE A 174 -4.19 -24.45 -5.11
N HIS A 175 -4.68 -25.18 -4.12
CA HIS A 175 -5.70 -26.19 -4.30
C HIS A 175 -7.05 -25.63 -3.82
N ASP A 176 -8.02 -25.64 -4.72
CA ASP A 176 -9.40 -25.30 -4.39
C ASP A 176 -10.17 -26.57 -4.04
N ASP A 177 -10.49 -26.71 -2.77
CA ASP A 177 -11.15 -27.89 -2.23
C ASP A 177 -12.59 -28.06 -2.74
N GLN A 178 -13.27 -26.98 -3.10
CA GLN A 178 -14.64 -26.99 -3.61
C GLN A 178 -14.69 -27.50 -5.06
N SER A 179 -13.89 -26.94 -5.94
CA SER A 179 -13.81 -27.34 -7.34
C SER A 179 -12.87 -28.54 -7.57
N ARG A 180 -12.05 -28.91 -6.56
CA ARG A 180 -10.98 -29.91 -6.64
C ARG A 180 -9.92 -29.59 -7.70
N ASN A 181 -9.81 -28.33 -8.09
CA ASN A 181 -8.81 -27.89 -9.04
C ASN A 181 -7.52 -27.48 -8.33
N THR A 182 -6.41 -27.69 -9.00
CA THR A 182 -5.09 -27.22 -8.55
C THR A 182 -4.56 -26.22 -9.55
N TYR A 183 -4.20 -25.06 -9.06
CA TYR A 183 -3.66 -23.95 -9.85
C TYR A 183 -2.18 -23.78 -9.54
N LEU A 184 -1.36 -23.68 -10.59
CA LEU A 184 0.07 -23.42 -10.49
C LEU A 184 0.33 -21.97 -10.87
N PHE A 185 1.16 -21.29 -10.08
CA PHE A 185 1.51 -19.90 -10.29
C PHE A 185 3.02 -19.73 -10.47
N ASN A 186 3.39 -18.94 -11.47
CA ASN A 186 4.74 -18.41 -11.61
C ASN A 186 4.74 -16.98 -11.10
N ASN A 187 5.16 -16.79 -9.85
CA ASN A 187 5.28 -15.46 -9.27
C ASN A 187 6.45 -14.70 -9.89
N CYS A 188 6.34 -13.38 -10.02
CA CYS A 188 7.42 -12.52 -10.50
C CYS A 188 8.56 -12.38 -9.49
N PHE A 189 8.34 -12.78 -8.23
CA PHE A 189 9.35 -12.81 -7.16
C PHE A 189 9.12 -14.02 -6.26
N ALA A 190 10.15 -14.43 -5.56
CA ALA A 190 10.13 -15.53 -4.58
C ALA A 190 10.52 -15.03 -3.19
N ALA A 191 10.41 -15.88 -2.18
CA ALA A 191 10.78 -15.54 -0.80
C ALA A 191 12.21 -14.99 -0.69
N ARG A 192 13.17 -15.58 -1.43
CA ARG A 192 14.57 -15.11 -1.48
C ARG A 192 14.74 -13.67 -1.93
N ASP A 193 13.85 -13.17 -2.81
CA ASP A 193 13.92 -11.81 -3.35
C ASP A 193 13.39 -10.79 -2.31
N VAL A 194 12.54 -11.23 -1.40
CA VAL A 194 11.96 -10.41 -0.32
C VAL A 194 12.85 -10.40 0.92
N THR A 195 13.56 -11.51 1.18
CA THR A 195 14.39 -11.69 2.39
C THR A 195 15.36 -10.53 2.67
N PRO A 196 16.08 -9.95 1.69
CA PRO A 196 16.97 -8.82 1.94
C PRO A 196 16.30 -7.56 2.48
N HIS A 197 14.97 -7.45 2.32
CA HIS A 197 14.17 -6.31 2.76
C HIS A 197 13.49 -6.55 4.11
N LEU A 198 13.64 -7.72 4.70
CA LEU A 198 13.08 -8.02 6.01
C LEU A 198 13.96 -7.40 7.10
N VAL A 199 13.33 -6.64 7.99
CA VAL A 199 13.99 -6.11 9.19
C VAL A 199 14.06 -7.19 10.27
N TYR A 200 13.04 -8.04 10.35
CA TYR A 200 12.92 -9.15 11.27
C TYR A 200 12.40 -10.38 10.55
N GLY A 201 12.76 -11.56 11.04
CA GLY A 201 12.28 -12.82 10.51
C GLY A 201 13.23 -13.48 9.54
N THR A 202 12.74 -14.52 8.88
CA THR A 202 13.47 -15.33 7.92
C THR A 202 12.52 -15.84 6.84
N ALA A 203 13.06 -16.34 5.73
CA ALA A 203 12.28 -17.02 4.72
C ALA A 203 12.32 -18.54 4.95
N LEU A 204 11.17 -19.17 4.82
CA LEU A 204 11.01 -20.64 4.84
C LEU A 204 10.40 -21.08 3.52
N ASP A 205 11.06 -22.00 2.84
CA ASP A 205 10.56 -22.59 1.60
C ASP A 205 9.79 -23.90 1.86
N ASN A 206 8.95 -24.28 0.89
CA ASN A 206 8.21 -25.54 0.88
C ASN A 206 7.29 -25.73 2.10
N GLN A 207 6.72 -24.66 2.63
CA GLN A 207 5.72 -24.73 3.66
C GLN A 207 4.35 -25.03 3.08
N LYS A 208 3.54 -25.81 3.81
CA LYS A 208 2.11 -25.95 3.57
C LYS A 208 1.35 -25.03 4.50
N ALA A 209 0.52 -24.18 3.96
CA ALA A 209 -0.35 -23.27 4.67
C ALA A 209 -1.79 -23.76 4.71
#